data_3046285363177f548d50df5b6f190fe9
#
_entry.id   3046285363177f548d50df5b6f190fe9
#
_cell.length_a   1.000
_cell.length_b   1.000
_cell.length_c   1.000
_cell.angle_alpha   90.00
_cell.angle_beta   90.00
_cell.angle_gamma   90.00
#
_symmetry.space_group_name_H-M   'P 1'
#
loop_
_entity.id
_entity.type
_entity.pdbx_description
1 polymer ?
#
loop_
_entity_poly.entity_id
_entity_poly.type
_entity_poly.pdbx_seq_one_letter_code
_entity_poly.pdbx_strand_id
1 'polypeptide(L)'
;MKIKEIFETEDFYQGYTYSYPHKLAYRTVVEKSLSEIWSTQKQDSLFYYVHIPFCEMRCGFCNLFTVANPKEGVKLYLESIHKEMQTYRNEVPSLNFKNFAIGGGTPTFLNVEELNFLLDGMNKFGVNTSKYYGSIEASPKTLNQEKIELIESFGVARLSLGIQSWKEEEVKALGRPQNIIDTEKAVNLLAQSKIPEFNLDLIYGVKEQTVESFLYSVEKTISFAPTEIFLYPLYLRQLTGLGKKGVKDNTNRQQLYLAARDKLLSSGYEQTSMRCFRKTGTDYTKNNEGYNNILDGMIGIGAGARSYTSDFHYSTDYAVAKKEIKTIIDTYSQKESYEKIVHGINLDEDEQKRRFLIKSITDGGIFDVSIYEKTFKSNAFNEFEILNYLIENELMKEVKNNIFRLTLKGMCYEDVIGPALYSSKTINLINQYSWK
;
A
#
# COMPACT_ATOMS: atom_id res chain seq x y z
N MET A 1 -15.18 -16.25 -16.93
CA MET A 1 -14.28 -17.35 -16.54
C MET A 1 -14.91 -18.02 -15.33
N LYS A 2 -15.10 -19.33 -15.33
CA LYS A 2 -15.68 -20.03 -14.17
C LYS A 2 -14.70 -19.95 -13.01
N ILE A 3 -15.21 -19.78 -11.79
CA ILE A 3 -14.37 -19.64 -10.57
C ILE A 3 -13.33 -20.75 -10.50
N LYS A 4 -13.74 -21.99 -10.77
CA LYS A 4 -12.87 -23.15 -10.80
C LYS A 4 -11.64 -22.98 -11.73
N GLU A 5 -11.84 -22.45 -12.93
CA GLU A 5 -10.78 -22.23 -13.93
C GLU A 5 -9.72 -21.23 -13.46
N ILE A 6 -10.10 -20.28 -12.59
CA ILE A 6 -9.19 -19.26 -12.04
C ILE A 6 -8.17 -19.90 -11.10
N PHE A 7 -8.59 -20.88 -10.31
CA PHE A 7 -7.75 -21.55 -9.31
C PHE A 7 -7.05 -22.83 -9.84
N GLU A 8 -7.51 -23.39 -10.96
CA GLU A 8 -6.89 -24.57 -11.59
C GLU A 8 -5.50 -24.29 -12.17
N THR A 9 -5.16 -23.04 -12.45
CA THR A 9 -3.84 -22.66 -12.98
C THR A 9 -2.71 -22.84 -11.99
N GLU A 10 -3.01 -23.08 -10.72
CA GLU A 10 -2.04 -23.12 -9.61
C GLU A 10 -1.09 -21.90 -9.53
N ASP A 11 -1.34 -20.86 -10.33
CA ASP A 11 -0.55 -19.62 -10.32
C ASP A 11 -1.07 -18.68 -9.23
N PHE A 12 -0.21 -18.33 -8.27
CA PHE A 12 -0.53 -17.39 -7.18
C PHE A 12 -0.60 -15.93 -7.65
N TYR A 13 -0.16 -15.61 -8.87
CA TYR A 13 0.21 -14.24 -9.25
C TYR A 13 -0.60 -13.68 -10.41
N GLN A 14 -1.88 -13.40 -10.20
CA GLN A 14 -2.70 -12.73 -11.22
C GLN A 14 -2.65 -11.20 -11.10
N GLY A 15 -2.69 -10.66 -9.89
CA GLY A 15 -2.59 -9.21 -9.71
C GLY A 15 -2.72 -8.75 -8.27
N TYR A 16 -1.82 -7.89 -7.84
CA TYR A 16 -1.87 -7.30 -6.50
C TYR A 16 -3.03 -6.33 -6.35
N THR A 17 -3.97 -6.69 -5.49
CA THR A 17 -5.16 -5.89 -5.17
C THR A 17 -4.96 -5.13 -3.86
N TYR A 18 -4.20 -4.04 -3.89
CA TYR A 18 -4.01 -3.15 -2.73
C TYR A 18 -5.17 -2.16 -2.53
N SER A 19 -6.04 -2.00 -3.50
CA SER A 19 -7.25 -1.16 -3.44
C SER A 19 -8.27 -1.57 -4.48
N TYR A 20 -9.55 -1.36 -4.18
CA TYR A 20 -10.65 -1.57 -5.10
C TYR A 20 -11.62 -0.38 -5.06
N PRO A 21 -12.09 0.15 -6.21
CA PRO A 21 -11.62 -0.15 -7.56
C PRO A 21 -10.15 0.26 -7.78
N HIS A 22 -9.47 -0.43 -8.70
CA HIS A 22 -8.08 -0.10 -9.02
C HIS A 22 -7.98 1.29 -9.67
N LYS A 23 -6.91 2.03 -9.39
CA LYS A 23 -6.71 3.41 -9.91
C LYS A 23 -6.81 3.56 -11.43
N LEU A 24 -6.53 2.50 -12.19
CA LEU A 24 -6.69 2.49 -13.65
C LEU A 24 -8.17 2.53 -14.10
N ALA A 25 -9.11 2.32 -13.19
CA ALA A 25 -10.54 2.45 -13.46
C ALA A 25 -11.05 3.90 -13.29
N TYR A 26 -10.27 4.81 -12.71
CA TYR A 26 -10.69 6.20 -12.51
C TYR A 26 -10.75 6.95 -13.85
N ARG A 27 -11.70 7.87 -13.96
CA ARG A 27 -11.97 8.66 -15.17
C ARG A 27 -12.24 10.10 -14.79
N THR A 28 -12.23 10.96 -15.79
CA THR A 28 -12.81 12.31 -15.65
C THR A 28 -14.27 12.18 -15.30
N VAL A 29 -14.70 12.89 -14.26
CA VAL A 29 -16.07 12.94 -13.75
C VAL A 29 -16.59 14.37 -13.83
N VAL A 30 -17.91 14.52 -13.70
CA VAL A 30 -18.52 15.84 -13.46
C VAL A 30 -17.90 16.42 -12.19
N GLU A 31 -17.52 17.67 -12.23
CA GLU A 31 -16.90 18.39 -11.10
C GLU A 31 -17.75 18.27 -9.84
N LYS A 32 -17.11 17.88 -8.75
CA LYS A 32 -17.70 17.79 -7.41
C LYS A 32 -16.89 18.61 -6.43
N SER A 33 -17.53 19.24 -5.46
CA SER A 33 -16.82 19.89 -4.34
C SER A 33 -16.44 18.89 -3.25
N LEU A 34 -15.40 19.20 -2.48
CA LEU A 34 -15.03 18.37 -1.31
C LEU A 34 -16.16 18.31 -0.30
N SER A 35 -16.85 19.43 -0.03
CA SER A 35 -17.99 19.48 0.90
C SER A 35 -19.13 18.55 0.45
N GLU A 36 -19.43 18.48 -0.86
CA GLU A 36 -20.41 17.54 -1.41
C GLU A 36 -19.97 16.09 -1.22
N ILE A 37 -18.72 15.75 -1.60
CA ILE A 37 -18.18 14.38 -1.53
C ILE A 37 -18.18 13.86 -0.09
N TRP A 38 -17.82 14.70 0.88
CA TRP A 38 -17.66 14.29 2.28
C TRP A 38 -18.93 14.46 3.13
N SER A 39 -20.02 15.00 2.56
CA SER A 39 -21.26 15.24 3.29
C SER A 39 -21.92 13.97 3.82
N THR A 40 -21.79 12.85 3.12
CA THR A 40 -22.40 11.54 3.45
C THR A 40 -21.44 10.61 4.17
N GLN A 41 -20.13 10.89 4.15
CA GLN A 41 -19.12 10.06 4.78
C GLN A 41 -19.01 10.35 6.27
N LYS A 42 -18.99 9.32 7.10
CA LYS A 42 -18.57 9.44 8.49
C LYS A 42 -17.17 10.02 8.60
N GLN A 43 -16.99 11.01 9.46
CA GLN A 43 -15.75 11.77 9.61
C GLN A 43 -15.11 11.58 11.01
N ASP A 44 -15.67 10.73 11.84
CA ASP A 44 -15.24 10.47 13.22
C ASP A 44 -14.08 9.46 13.32
N SER A 45 -13.80 8.78 12.22
CA SER A 45 -12.67 7.82 12.10
C SER A 45 -12.15 7.83 10.68
N LEU A 46 -11.07 8.57 10.41
CA LEU A 46 -10.49 8.70 9.09
C LEU A 46 -9.03 8.21 9.08
N PHE A 47 -8.62 7.66 7.95
CA PHE A 47 -7.22 7.45 7.64
C PHE A 47 -6.65 8.67 6.91
N TYR A 48 -5.46 9.11 7.29
CA TYR A 48 -4.73 10.15 6.59
C TYR A 48 -3.58 9.54 5.79
N TYR A 49 -3.50 9.84 4.52
CA TYR A 49 -2.39 9.43 3.68
C TYR A 49 -1.74 10.65 3.01
N VAL A 50 -0.43 10.77 3.08
CA VAL A 50 0.28 11.78 2.29
C VAL A 50 1.24 11.11 1.32
N HIS A 51 1.19 11.55 0.08
CA HIS A 51 2.04 11.02 -1.00
C HIS A 51 3.22 11.95 -1.25
N ILE A 52 4.43 11.43 -1.06
CA ILE A 52 5.68 12.10 -1.41
C ILE A 52 6.22 11.44 -2.69
N PRO A 53 6.06 12.05 -3.87
CA PRO A 53 6.39 11.39 -5.13
C PRO A 53 7.88 11.39 -5.47
N PHE A 54 8.74 11.80 -4.55
CA PHE A 54 10.16 11.96 -4.78
C PHE A 54 10.96 10.75 -4.33
N CYS A 55 11.95 10.39 -5.14
CA CYS A 55 12.94 9.36 -4.82
C CYS A 55 14.32 9.88 -5.19
N GLU A 56 15.37 9.34 -4.57
CA GLU A 56 16.74 9.58 -5.04
C GLU A 56 16.93 8.99 -6.44
N MET A 57 16.27 7.86 -6.71
CA MET A 57 16.31 7.17 -7.98
C MET A 57 15.03 6.38 -8.22
N ARG A 58 14.81 6.00 -9.47
CA ARG A 58 13.71 5.12 -9.84
C ARG A 58 14.25 3.71 -10.09
N CYS A 59 13.86 2.77 -9.25
CA CYS A 59 14.22 1.36 -9.39
C CYS A 59 13.67 0.79 -10.71
N GLY A 60 14.35 -0.22 -11.26
CA GLY A 60 13.98 -0.81 -12.54
C GLY A 60 12.59 -1.45 -12.57
N PHE A 61 12.11 -1.93 -11.43
CA PHE A 61 10.79 -2.55 -11.26
C PHE A 61 9.67 -1.56 -10.91
N CYS A 62 10.00 -0.31 -10.53
CA CYS A 62 9.06 0.62 -9.93
C CYS A 62 7.96 1.07 -10.90
N ASN A 63 6.70 0.84 -10.52
CA ASN A 63 5.49 1.31 -11.21
C ASN A 63 4.70 2.35 -10.38
N LEU A 64 5.29 2.87 -9.30
CA LEU A 64 4.66 3.88 -8.47
C LEU A 64 4.70 5.25 -9.16
N PHE A 65 3.83 6.13 -8.71
CA PHE A 65 3.79 7.53 -9.14
C PHE A 65 4.95 8.31 -8.50
N THR A 66 6.13 8.27 -9.15
CA THR A 66 7.37 8.82 -8.57
C THR A 66 8.25 9.51 -9.60
N VAL A 67 8.95 10.55 -9.16
CA VAL A 67 10.01 11.25 -9.89
C VAL A 67 11.34 11.08 -9.15
N ALA A 68 12.37 10.67 -9.91
CA ALA A 68 13.69 10.49 -9.35
C ALA A 68 14.50 11.79 -9.42
N ASN A 69 15.19 12.09 -8.31
CA ASN A 69 16.17 13.18 -8.15
C ASN A 69 15.65 14.52 -8.70
N PRO A 70 14.51 15.03 -8.17
CA PRO A 70 14.08 16.38 -8.54
C PRO A 70 15.10 17.38 -8.03
N LYS A 71 15.57 18.25 -8.94
CA LYS A 71 16.51 19.34 -8.57
C LYS A 71 15.79 20.54 -7.98
N GLU A 72 14.54 20.69 -8.32
CA GLU A 72 13.68 21.83 -7.97
C GLU A 72 12.26 21.35 -7.68
N GLY A 73 11.45 22.18 -7.06
CA GLY A 73 10.01 21.96 -6.87
C GLY A 73 9.60 21.24 -5.59
N VAL A 74 10.54 20.68 -4.81
CA VAL A 74 10.19 19.97 -3.55
C VAL A 74 9.53 20.91 -2.56
N LYS A 75 10.12 22.09 -2.34
CA LYS A 75 9.57 23.11 -1.43
C LYS A 75 8.16 23.54 -1.85
N LEU A 76 7.98 23.89 -3.13
CA LEU A 76 6.68 24.29 -3.66
C LEU A 76 5.63 23.18 -3.52
N TYR A 77 6.04 21.94 -3.73
CA TYR A 77 5.18 20.78 -3.53
C TYR A 77 4.72 20.64 -2.06
N LEU A 78 5.62 20.80 -1.09
CA LEU A 78 5.28 20.75 0.33
C LEU A 78 4.38 21.90 0.77
N GLU A 79 4.61 23.10 0.24
CA GLU A 79 3.73 24.26 0.44
C GLU A 79 2.31 23.97 -0.13
N SER A 80 2.25 23.29 -1.28
CA SER A 80 0.99 22.87 -1.91
C SER A 80 0.25 21.79 -1.11
N ILE A 81 0.98 20.86 -0.50
CA ILE A 81 0.42 19.90 0.47
C ILE A 81 -0.26 20.65 1.63
N HIS A 82 0.39 21.65 2.21
CA HIS A 82 -0.20 22.45 3.29
C HIS A 82 -1.44 23.23 2.84
N LYS A 83 -1.42 23.79 1.62
CA LYS A 83 -2.57 24.46 1.04
C LYS A 83 -3.75 23.51 0.81
N GLU A 84 -3.48 22.28 0.34
CA GLU A 84 -4.51 21.25 0.19
C GLU A 84 -5.09 20.84 1.55
N MET A 85 -4.25 20.62 2.56
CA MET A 85 -4.71 20.37 3.94
C MET A 85 -5.62 21.48 4.45
N GLN A 86 -5.26 22.73 4.23
CA GLN A 86 -6.08 23.88 4.63
C GLN A 86 -7.42 23.90 3.90
N THR A 87 -7.42 23.55 2.61
CA THR A 87 -8.67 23.43 1.82
C THR A 87 -9.59 22.38 2.44
N TYR A 88 -9.06 21.18 2.74
CA TYR A 88 -9.88 20.16 3.42
C TYR A 88 -10.42 20.63 4.77
N ARG A 89 -9.64 21.35 5.57
CA ARG A 89 -10.08 21.86 6.85
C ARG A 89 -11.24 22.86 6.73
N ASN A 90 -11.25 23.66 5.67
CA ASN A 90 -12.30 24.63 5.41
C ASN A 90 -13.58 23.98 4.86
N GLU A 91 -13.42 22.96 3.98
CA GLU A 91 -14.52 22.32 3.26
C GLU A 91 -15.16 21.16 3.99
N VAL A 92 -14.42 20.49 4.89
CA VAL A 92 -14.85 19.27 5.60
C VAL A 92 -14.78 19.52 7.12
N PRO A 93 -15.90 19.86 7.76
CA PRO A 93 -15.88 20.52 9.08
C PRO A 93 -15.47 19.63 10.27
N SER A 94 -15.53 18.31 10.15
CA SER A 94 -15.40 17.39 11.31
C SER A 94 -14.34 16.32 11.12
N LEU A 95 -13.17 16.68 10.57
CA LEU A 95 -12.07 15.73 10.35
C LEU A 95 -11.52 15.17 11.66
N ASN A 96 -11.67 13.87 11.88
CA ASN A 96 -11.11 13.16 13.02
C ASN A 96 -10.30 11.95 12.51
N PHE A 97 -9.00 12.11 12.52
CA PHE A 97 -8.09 11.05 12.10
C PHE A 97 -7.83 10.05 13.23
N LYS A 98 -7.55 8.80 12.86
CA LYS A 98 -7.16 7.72 13.78
C LYS A 98 -5.82 7.13 13.43
N ASN A 99 -5.55 6.97 12.13
CA ASN A 99 -4.32 6.42 11.60
C ASN A 99 -3.77 7.30 10.47
N PHE A 100 -2.47 7.20 10.21
CA PHE A 100 -1.86 7.87 9.07
C PHE A 100 -0.75 7.04 8.42
N ALA A 101 -0.43 7.37 7.17
CA ALA A 101 0.77 6.87 6.50
C ALA A 101 1.40 7.95 5.61
N ILE A 102 2.71 7.94 5.57
CA ILE A 102 3.53 8.78 4.70
C ILE A 102 4.27 7.86 3.74
N GLY A 103 3.88 7.89 2.47
CA GLY A 103 4.38 6.94 1.47
C GLY A 103 4.54 7.55 0.09
N GLY A 104 4.66 6.66 -0.90
CA GLY A 104 4.68 7.03 -2.32
C GLY A 104 5.96 6.70 -3.04
N GLY A 105 6.88 7.64 -3.15
CA GLY A 105 8.23 7.45 -3.64
C GLY A 105 9.14 6.97 -2.51
N THR A 106 9.75 7.93 -1.84
CA THR A 106 10.58 7.71 -0.65
C THR A 106 10.46 8.96 0.24
N PRO A 107 9.59 8.97 1.24
CA PRO A 107 9.41 10.13 2.13
C PRO A 107 10.72 10.63 2.76
N THR A 108 11.62 9.73 3.13
CA THR A 108 12.93 10.06 3.67
C THR A 108 13.93 10.62 2.63
N PHE A 109 13.52 10.78 1.35
CA PHE A 109 14.25 11.61 0.38
C PHE A 109 14.25 13.08 0.80
N LEU A 110 13.20 13.55 1.45
CA LEU A 110 13.15 14.88 2.04
C LEU A 110 14.33 15.08 3.01
N ASN A 111 14.95 16.25 3.00
CA ASN A 111 15.93 16.59 4.02
C ASN A 111 15.25 16.77 5.39
N VAL A 112 16.04 17.02 6.46
CA VAL A 112 15.51 17.10 7.83
C VAL A 112 14.52 18.26 7.98
N GLU A 113 14.83 19.42 7.42
CA GLU A 113 13.97 20.60 7.48
C GLU A 113 12.66 20.38 6.70
N GLU A 114 12.74 19.79 5.51
CA GLU A 114 11.57 19.47 4.67
C GLU A 114 10.67 18.40 5.34
N LEU A 115 11.26 17.39 5.93
CA LEU A 115 10.53 16.35 6.65
C LEU A 115 9.86 16.92 7.92
N ASN A 116 10.59 17.77 8.66
CA ASN A 116 10.04 18.47 9.82
C ASN A 116 8.87 19.38 9.41
N PHE A 117 9.02 20.12 8.30
CA PHE A 117 7.96 20.99 7.78
C PHE A 117 6.69 20.18 7.46
N LEU A 118 6.83 19.00 6.84
CA LEU A 118 5.72 18.11 6.55
C LEU A 118 5.03 17.60 7.82
N LEU A 119 5.79 17.06 8.77
CA LEU A 119 5.28 16.46 10.01
C LEU A 119 4.60 17.51 10.91
N ASP A 120 5.19 18.69 11.04
CA ASP A 120 4.59 19.82 11.76
C ASP A 120 3.28 20.28 11.11
N GLY A 121 3.25 20.36 9.77
CA GLY A 121 2.03 20.66 9.03
C GLY A 121 0.92 19.64 9.23
N MET A 122 1.25 18.35 9.29
CA MET A 122 0.29 17.29 9.60
C MET A 122 -0.31 17.47 11.00
N ASN A 123 0.52 17.74 12.02
CA ASN A 123 0.05 18.00 13.38
C ASN A 123 -0.87 19.23 13.43
N LYS A 124 -0.52 20.31 12.76
CA LYS A 124 -1.35 21.53 12.64
C LYS A 124 -2.67 21.26 11.90
N PHE A 125 -2.66 20.34 10.97
CA PHE A 125 -3.87 19.91 10.26
C PHE A 125 -4.79 19.04 11.14
N GLY A 126 -4.31 18.47 12.24
CA GLY A 126 -5.06 17.63 13.16
C GLY A 126 -4.70 16.14 13.10
N VAL A 127 -3.68 15.78 12.31
CA VAL A 127 -3.09 14.44 12.32
C VAL A 127 -2.07 14.40 13.46
N ASN A 128 -2.55 14.07 14.67
CA ASN A 128 -1.66 14.00 15.83
C ASN A 128 -0.74 12.76 15.72
N THR A 129 0.49 12.98 15.24
CA THR A 129 1.45 11.92 14.92
C THR A 129 1.92 11.14 16.16
N SER A 130 1.90 11.74 17.35
CA SER A 130 2.28 11.06 18.59
C SER A 130 1.15 10.27 19.23
N LYS A 131 -0.10 10.54 18.84
CA LYS A 131 -1.29 9.88 19.38
C LYS A 131 -1.81 8.77 18.48
N TYR A 132 -1.79 9.01 17.16
CA TYR A 132 -2.38 8.09 16.19
C TYR A 132 -1.31 7.13 15.66
N TYR A 133 -1.72 5.88 15.42
CA TYR A 133 -0.82 4.94 14.78
C TYR A 133 -0.47 5.41 13.38
N GLY A 134 0.83 5.57 13.12
CA GLY A 134 1.29 6.09 11.85
C GLY A 134 2.54 5.40 11.35
N SER A 135 2.67 5.33 10.03
CA SER A 135 3.81 4.73 9.35
C SER A 135 4.46 5.69 8.37
N ILE A 136 5.78 5.52 8.19
CA ILE A 136 6.57 6.21 7.18
C ILE A 136 7.40 5.21 6.38
N GLU A 137 7.47 5.42 5.05
CA GLU A 137 8.30 4.64 4.15
C GLU A 137 9.70 5.25 4.00
N ALA A 138 10.71 4.41 3.92
CA ALA A 138 12.11 4.81 3.78
C ALA A 138 12.89 3.92 2.80
N SER A 139 14.05 4.39 2.37
CA SER A 139 15.04 3.58 1.68
C SER A 139 16.40 3.69 2.38
N PRO A 140 17.26 2.66 2.31
CA PRO A 140 18.51 2.63 3.05
C PRO A 140 19.39 3.86 2.84
N LYS A 141 19.49 4.32 1.61
CA LYS A 141 20.38 5.42 1.24
C LYS A 141 19.90 6.79 1.70
N THR A 142 18.60 6.94 1.98
CA THR A 142 18.00 8.21 2.41
C THR A 142 17.76 8.31 3.91
N LEU A 143 17.99 7.21 4.65
CA LEU A 143 17.82 7.14 6.10
C LEU A 143 19.14 7.38 6.81
N ASN A 144 19.14 8.30 7.78
CA ASN A 144 20.27 8.62 8.64
C ASN A 144 19.80 8.86 10.07
N GLN A 145 20.76 9.05 10.99
CA GLN A 145 20.47 9.24 12.42
C GLN A 145 19.55 10.43 12.67
N GLU A 146 19.81 11.58 12.07
CA GLU A 146 19.05 12.81 12.29
C GLU A 146 17.55 12.65 11.89
N LYS A 147 17.30 11.94 10.78
CA LYS A 147 15.91 11.65 10.35
C LYS A 147 15.22 10.65 11.27
N ILE A 148 15.93 9.66 11.77
CA ILE A 148 15.38 8.71 12.76
C ILE A 148 14.99 9.47 14.02
N GLU A 149 15.86 10.31 14.58
CA GLU A 149 15.59 11.13 15.75
C GLU A 149 14.41 12.07 15.54
N LEU A 150 14.31 12.68 14.35
CA LEU A 150 13.17 13.50 13.99
C LEU A 150 11.87 12.68 13.97
N ILE A 151 11.85 11.53 13.30
CA ILE A 151 10.70 10.63 13.21
C ILE A 151 10.25 10.15 14.60
N GLU A 152 11.22 9.80 15.46
CA GLU A 152 10.99 9.46 16.87
C GLU A 152 10.35 10.63 17.65
N SER A 153 10.87 11.85 17.47
CA SER A 153 10.40 13.04 18.18
C SER A 153 8.93 13.37 17.85
N PHE A 154 8.47 13.00 16.66
CA PHE A 154 7.07 13.10 16.24
C PHE A 154 6.22 11.90 16.67
N GLY A 155 6.81 10.87 17.28
CA GLY A 155 6.07 9.71 17.79
C GLY A 155 5.52 8.79 16.70
N VAL A 156 6.11 8.79 15.51
CA VAL A 156 5.70 7.87 14.42
C VAL A 156 5.94 6.43 14.87
N ALA A 157 4.89 5.62 14.82
CA ALA A 157 4.89 4.28 15.42
C ALA A 157 5.63 3.23 14.59
N ARG A 158 5.67 3.38 13.25
CA ARG A 158 6.20 2.36 12.34
C ARG A 158 7.04 2.97 11.22
N LEU A 159 8.19 2.37 10.93
CA LEU A 159 9.01 2.69 9.77
C LEU A 159 9.17 1.45 8.87
N SER A 160 8.84 1.60 7.58
CA SER A 160 9.03 0.56 6.57
C SER A 160 10.25 0.85 5.72
N LEU A 161 11.22 -0.08 5.71
CA LEU A 161 12.47 0.05 4.98
C LEU A 161 12.56 -0.95 3.82
N GLY A 162 12.53 -0.45 2.60
CA GLY A 162 12.67 -1.28 1.41
C GLY A 162 14.13 -1.70 1.19
N ILE A 163 14.52 -2.90 1.58
CA ILE A 163 15.87 -3.45 1.34
C ILE A 163 15.94 -4.32 0.09
N GLN A 164 14.86 -4.98 -0.27
CA GLN A 164 14.60 -5.83 -1.43
C GLN A 164 15.38 -7.15 -1.45
N SER A 165 16.68 -7.14 -1.24
CA SER A 165 17.57 -8.32 -1.13
C SER A 165 18.85 -7.95 -0.39
N TRP A 166 19.48 -8.95 0.23
CA TRP A 166 20.83 -8.88 0.79
C TRP A 166 21.93 -9.36 -0.17
N LYS A 167 21.56 -9.67 -1.42
CA LYS A 167 22.47 -10.06 -2.49
C LYS A 167 22.69 -8.91 -3.47
N GLU A 168 23.94 -8.49 -3.64
CA GLU A 168 24.26 -7.33 -4.49
C GLU A 168 23.85 -7.56 -5.96
N GLU A 169 24.04 -8.78 -6.45
CA GLU A 169 23.63 -9.18 -7.79
C GLU A 169 22.11 -9.11 -8.00
N GLU A 170 21.31 -9.49 -6.99
CA GLU A 170 19.84 -9.39 -7.06
C GLU A 170 19.37 -7.93 -7.02
N VAL A 171 19.97 -7.10 -6.16
CA VAL A 171 19.69 -5.67 -6.12
C VAL A 171 20.03 -4.97 -7.44
N LYS A 172 21.15 -5.33 -8.07
CA LYS A 172 21.53 -4.86 -9.42
C LYS A 172 20.54 -5.35 -10.48
N ALA A 173 20.11 -6.62 -10.42
CA ALA A 173 19.13 -7.18 -11.35
C ALA A 173 17.77 -6.45 -11.24
N LEU A 174 17.38 -5.98 -10.06
CA LEU A 174 16.22 -5.11 -9.82
C LEU A 174 16.39 -3.69 -10.38
N GLY A 175 17.57 -3.36 -10.92
CA GLY A 175 17.87 -2.00 -11.37
C GLY A 175 17.85 -0.98 -10.22
N ARG A 176 18.27 -1.40 -9.02
CA ARG A 176 18.35 -0.57 -7.82
C ARG A 176 19.81 -0.39 -7.41
N PRO A 177 20.44 0.77 -7.65
CA PRO A 177 21.82 1.03 -7.23
C PRO A 177 21.88 1.35 -5.74
N GLN A 178 21.82 0.31 -4.97
CA GLN A 178 21.96 0.26 -3.52
C GLN A 178 23.11 -0.70 -3.23
N ASN A 179 24.01 -0.35 -2.31
CA ASN A 179 25.02 -1.29 -1.83
C ASN A 179 24.58 -1.93 -0.51
N ILE A 180 25.09 -3.11 -0.24
CA ILE A 180 24.71 -3.90 0.94
C ILE A 180 25.25 -3.26 2.23
N ILE A 181 26.39 -2.59 2.18
CA ILE A 181 27.00 -1.93 3.36
C ILE A 181 26.09 -0.79 3.86
N ASP A 182 25.60 0.07 2.96
CA ASP A 182 24.68 1.15 3.33
C ASP A 182 23.32 0.61 3.80
N THR A 183 22.87 -0.51 3.21
CA THR A 183 21.67 -1.20 3.66
C THR A 183 21.83 -1.69 5.09
N GLU A 184 22.95 -2.35 5.41
CA GLU A 184 23.21 -2.89 6.74
C GLU A 184 23.34 -1.77 7.78
N LYS A 185 24.00 -0.67 7.44
CA LYS A 185 24.05 0.52 8.30
C LYS A 185 22.66 1.08 8.61
N ALA A 186 21.81 1.26 7.59
CA ALA A 186 20.46 1.79 7.77
C ALA A 186 19.58 0.86 8.62
N VAL A 187 19.68 -0.46 8.42
CA VAL A 187 18.94 -1.44 9.22
C VAL A 187 19.44 -1.45 10.66
N ASN A 188 20.75 -1.36 10.90
CA ASN A 188 21.32 -1.27 12.26
C ASN A 188 20.85 0.00 12.99
N LEU A 189 20.86 1.16 12.31
CA LEU A 189 20.35 2.41 12.88
C LEU A 189 18.88 2.26 13.29
N LEU A 190 18.07 1.66 12.41
CA LEU A 190 16.64 1.46 12.66
C LEU A 190 16.39 0.46 13.80
N ALA A 191 17.13 -0.65 13.84
CA ALA A 191 17.00 -1.67 14.89
C ALA A 191 17.43 -1.15 16.28
N GLN A 192 18.27 -0.11 16.34
CA GLN A 192 18.70 0.57 17.58
C GLN A 192 17.82 1.78 17.93
N SER A 193 16.90 2.16 17.07
CA SER A 193 16.00 3.28 17.28
C SER A 193 14.93 2.99 18.32
N LYS A 194 14.22 4.04 18.78
CA LYS A 194 13.06 3.93 19.66
C LYS A 194 11.75 3.82 18.90
N ILE A 195 11.79 3.70 17.56
CA ILE A 195 10.59 3.48 16.76
C ILE A 195 10.01 2.11 17.13
N PRO A 196 8.75 2.05 17.60
CA PRO A 196 8.18 0.82 18.18
C PRO A 196 8.13 -0.36 17.22
N GLU A 197 7.86 -0.08 15.95
CA GLU A 197 7.71 -1.09 14.92
C GLU A 197 8.56 -0.75 13.70
N PHE A 198 9.30 -1.72 13.20
CA PHE A 198 9.95 -1.57 11.91
C PHE A 198 9.74 -2.79 11.02
N ASN A 199 9.57 -2.51 9.75
CA ASN A 199 9.37 -3.49 8.71
C ASN A 199 10.53 -3.48 7.71
N LEU A 200 10.92 -4.65 7.24
CA LEU A 200 11.88 -4.83 6.17
C LEU A 200 11.20 -5.49 4.96
N ASP A 201 11.26 -4.82 3.80
CA ASP A 201 10.67 -5.34 2.56
C ASP A 201 11.69 -6.13 1.76
N LEU A 202 11.32 -7.35 1.35
CA LEU A 202 12.06 -8.21 0.43
C LEU A 202 11.28 -8.42 -0.85
N ILE A 203 12.00 -8.51 -1.99
CA ILE A 203 11.42 -8.88 -3.29
C ILE A 203 11.92 -10.26 -3.70
N TYR A 204 10.99 -11.13 -4.09
CA TYR A 204 11.28 -12.44 -4.66
C TYR A 204 10.81 -12.55 -6.11
N GLY A 205 11.37 -13.53 -6.82
CA GLY A 205 11.12 -13.72 -8.25
C GLY A 205 12.02 -12.86 -9.13
N VAL A 206 13.16 -12.43 -8.61
CA VAL A 206 14.21 -11.75 -9.38
C VAL A 206 14.82 -12.73 -10.35
N LYS A 207 15.23 -12.27 -11.53
CA LYS A 207 15.90 -13.11 -12.53
C LYS A 207 17.11 -13.82 -11.89
N GLU A 208 17.23 -15.12 -12.14
CA GLU A 208 18.30 -15.99 -11.61
C GLU A 208 18.33 -16.17 -10.08
N GLN A 209 17.36 -15.61 -9.34
CA GLN A 209 17.21 -15.86 -7.92
C GLN A 209 16.88 -17.33 -7.65
N THR A 210 17.61 -17.97 -6.75
CA THR A 210 17.38 -19.35 -6.32
C THR A 210 16.73 -19.38 -4.94
N VAL A 211 16.16 -20.53 -4.56
CA VAL A 211 15.61 -20.71 -3.20
C VAL A 211 16.68 -20.45 -2.15
N GLU A 212 17.91 -20.94 -2.37
CA GLU A 212 19.02 -20.75 -1.44
C GLU A 212 19.41 -19.27 -1.30
N SER A 213 19.52 -18.52 -2.42
CA SER A 213 19.87 -17.09 -2.40
C SER A 213 18.80 -16.25 -1.72
N PHE A 214 17.52 -16.59 -1.94
CA PHE A 214 16.41 -15.90 -1.27
C PHE A 214 16.32 -16.23 0.21
N LEU A 215 16.48 -17.50 0.59
CA LEU A 215 16.53 -17.90 2.00
C LEU A 215 17.67 -17.22 2.76
N TYR A 216 18.86 -17.05 2.14
CA TYR A 216 19.92 -16.24 2.73
C TYR A 216 19.44 -14.82 3.06
N SER A 217 18.71 -14.18 2.14
CA SER A 217 18.16 -12.85 2.37
C SER A 217 17.10 -12.83 3.48
N VAL A 218 16.25 -13.85 3.55
CA VAL A 218 15.26 -14.02 4.62
C VAL A 218 15.93 -14.21 5.98
N GLU A 219 16.92 -15.10 6.07
CA GLU A 219 17.65 -15.40 7.32
C GLU A 219 18.41 -14.17 7.84
N LYS A 220 19.09 -13.45 6.95
CA LYS A 220 19.78 -12.21 7.32
C LYS A 220 18.77 -11.15 7.77
N THR A 221 17.59 -11.06 7.17
CA THR A 221 16.52 -10.17 7.63
C THR A 221 16.03 -10.55 9.03
N ILE A 222 15.77 -11.84 9.28
CA ILE A 222 15.36 -12.36 10.59
C ILE A 222 16.40 -12.02 11.69
N SER A 223 17.71 -12.04 11.37
CA SER A 223 18.76 -11.76 12.35
C SER A 223 18.71 -10.34 12.94
N PHE A 224 18.10 -9.38 12.26
CA PHE A 224 17.83 -8.04 12.79
C PHE A 224 16.55 -7.96 13.64
N ALA A 225 15.80 -9.07 13.73
CA ALA A 225 14.56 -9.18 14.51
C ALA A 225 13.51 -8.10 14.24
N PRO A 226 13.21 -7.72 12.96
CA PRO A 226 12.19 -6.74 12.68
C PRO A 226 10.84 -7.19 13.23
N THR A 227 9.96 -6.22 13.55
CA THR A 227 8.59 -6.52 13.99
C THR A 227 7.75 -7.08 12.86
N GLU A 228 8.02 -6.66 11.62
CA GLU A 228 7.35 -7.15 10.42
C GLU A 228 8.36 -7.43 9.30
N ILE A 229 8.02 -8.39 8.44
CA ILE A 229 8.72 -8.69 7.19
C ILE A 229 7.69 -8.77 6.07
N PHE A 230 7.90 -8.01 5.00
CA PHE A 230 7.06 -8.11 3.81
C PHE A 230 7.80 -8.80 2.67
N LEU A 231 7.13 -9.79 2.06
CA LEU A 231 7.61 -10.48 0.87
C LEU A 231 6.79 -10.04 -0.34
N TYR A 232 7.41 -9.33 -1.27
CA TYR A 232 6.75 -8.88 -2.49
C TYR A 232 7.18 -9.70 -3.69
N PRO A 233 6.22 -10.29 -4.45
CA PRO A 233 6.54 -10.88 -5.76
C PRO A 233 6.96 -9.78 -6.73
N LEU A 234 8.00 -10.02 -7.52
CA LEU A 234 8.37 -9.12 -8.60
C LEU A 234 7.30 -9.18 -9.71
N TYR A 235 6.57 -8.08 -9.86
CA TYR A 235 5.65 -7.87 -10.98
C TYR A 235 6.30 -7.02 -12.07
N LEU A 236 6.56 -7.61 -13.23
CA LEU A 236 7.11 -6.91 -14.37
C LEU A 236 6.00 -6.16 -15.12
N ARG A 237 6.13 -4.85 -15.23
CA ARG A 237 5.18 -3.99 -15.96
C ARG A 237 5.87 -3.34 -17.16
N GLN A 238 5.19 -3.30 -18.30
CA GLN A 238 5.76 -2.86 -19.59
C GLN A 238 6.45 -1.49 -19.52
N LEU A 239 5.90 -0.53 -18.77
CA LEU A 239 6.44 0.83 -18.67
C LEU A 239 7.53 1.01 -17.61
N THR A 240 7.86 -0.03 -16.85
CA THR A 240 8.98 -0.01 -15.90
C THR A 240 10.32 -0.18 -16.62
N GLY A 241 11.42 0.14 -15.95
CA GLY A 241 12.76 -0.04 -16.51
C GLY A 241 13.06 -1.49 -16.91
N LEU A 242 12.66 -2.45 -16.07
CA LEU A 242 12.83 -3.88 -16.34
C LEU A 242 11.89 -4.36 -17.45
N GLY A 243 10.64 -3.91 -17.46
CA GLY A 243 9.68 -4.25 -18.52
C GLY A 243 10.14 -3.78 -19.89
N LYS A 244 10.65 -2.55 -20.02
CA LYS A 244 11.24 -2.01 -21.25
C LYS A 244 12.46 -2.78 -21.74
N LYS A 245 13.20 -3.42 -20.85
CA LYS A 245 14.34 -4.28 -21.17
C LYS A 245 13.94 -5.71 -21.53
N GLY A 246 12.63 -6.05 -21.50
CA GLY A 246 12.13 -7.38 -21.80
C GLY A 246 12.58 -8.46 -20.82
N VAL A 247 12.82 -8.08 -19.54
CA VAL A 247 13.14 -9.06 -18.49
C VAL A 247 11.94 -9.98 -18.32
N LYS A 248 12.20 -11.28 -18.25
CA LYS A 248 11.16 -12.30 -18.04
C LYS A 248 10.99 -12.61 -16.55
N ASP A 249 9.79 -13.04 -16.18
CA ASP A 249 9.47 -13.53 -14.84
C ASP A 249 10.33 -14.75 -14.47
N ASN A 250 10.68 -14.86 -13.21
CA ASN A 250 11.29 -16.07 -12.66
C ASN A 250 10.22 -17.15 -12.52
N THR A 251 10.41 -18.29 -13.18
CA THR A 251 9.45 -19.41 -13.15
C THR A 251 9.33 -20.07 -11.79
N ASN A 252 10.30 -19.86 -10.89
CA ASN A 252 10.35 -20.49 -9.56
C ASN A 252 9.72 -19.61 -8.46
N ARG A 253 9.01 -18.52 -8.79
CA ARG A 253 8.45 -17.58 -7.81
C ARG A 253 7.66 -18.26 -6.70
N GLN A 254 6.85 -19.25 -7.02
CA GLN A 254 6.04 -19.99 -6.06
C GLN A 254 6.90 -20.77 -5.06
N GLN A 255 7.93 -21.45 -5.54
CA GLN A 255 8.87 -22.20 -4.68
C GLN A 255 9.65 -21.26 -3.77
N LEU A 256 10.12 -20.12 -4.29
CA LEU A 256 10.78 -19.07 -3.51
C LEU A 256 9.87 -18.59 -2.36
N TYR A 257 8.63 -18.27 -2.67
CA TYR A 257 7.65 -17.81 -1.68
C TYR A 257 7.36 -18.86 -0.61
N LEU A 258 7.06 -20.09 -1.00
CA LEU A 258 6.74 -21.17 -0.04
C LEU A 258 7.91 -21.47 0.89
N ALA A 259 9.14 -21.54 0.37
CA ALA A 259 10.33 -21.75 1.17
C ALA A 259 10.56 -20.60 2.18
N ALA A 260 10.42 -19.35 1.74
CA ALA A 260 10.55 -18.19 2.61
C ALA A 260 9.45 -18.13 3.67
N ARG A 261 8.20 -18.42 3.31
CA ARG A 261 7.07 -18.51 4.24
C ARG A 261 7.34 -19.55 5.35
N ASP A 262 7.73 -20.75 4.95
CA ASP A 262 7.97 -21.85 5.91
C ASP A 262 9.15 -21.50 6.84
N LYS A 263 10.17 -20.84 6.32
CA LYS A 263 11.30 -20.32 7.13
C LYS A 263 10.84 -19.29 8.15
N LEU A 264 10.02 -18.29 7.74
CA LEU A 264 9.51 -17.25 8.63
C LEU A 264 8.61 -17.84 9.71
N LEU A 265 7.68 -18.74 9.36
CA LEU A 265 6.81 -19.42 10.32
C LEU A 265 7.62 -20.22 11.37
N SER A 266 8.67 -20.95 10.94
CA SER A 266 9.55 -21.67 11.84
C SER A 266 10.48 -20.79 12.68
N SER A 267 10.62 -19.50 12.32
CA SER A 267 11.49 -18.53 12.99
C SER A 267 10.73 -17.55 13.91
N GLY A 268 9.50 -17.88 14.30
CA GLY A 268 8.72 -17.08 15.25
C GLY A 268 7.99 -15.89 14.64
N TYR A 269 7.65 -15.99 13.36
CA TYR A 269 6.74 -15.05 12.69
C TYR A 269 5.42 -15.75 12.39
N GLU A 270 4.32 -15.01 12.45
CA GLU A 270 3.01 -15.45 11.97
C GLU A 270 2.67 -14.76 10.65
N GLN A 271 2.06 -15.51 9.74
CA GLN A 271 1.57 -14.96 8.48
C GLN A 271 0.22 -14.29 8.70
N THR A 272 0.11 -13.00 8.39
CA THR A 272 -1.13 -12.24 8.50
C THR A 272 -1.78 -11.98 7.14
N SER A 273 -1.00 -11.94 6.05
CA SER A 273 -1.48 -11.88 4.67
C SER A 273 -0.49 -12.61 3.75
N MET A 274 -0.77 -12.68 2.45
CA MET A 274 0.19 -13.24 1.49
C MET A 274 1.59 -12.64 1.66
N ARG A 275 1.66 -11.36 1.99
CA ARG A 275 2.93 -10.60 2.02
C ARG A 275 3.46 -10.34 3.41
N CYS A 276 2.61 -10.20 4.39
CA CYS A 276 2.96 -9.72 5.72
C CYS A 276 3.19 -10.86 6.70
N PHE A 277 4.35 -10.82 7.32
CA PHE A 277 4.74 -11.73 8.41
C PHE A 277 5.08 -10.90 9.65
N ARG A 278 4.39 -11.14 10.74
CA ARG A 278 4.52 -10.41 12.00
C ARG A 278 5.24 -11.26 13.05
N LYS A 279 6.16 -10.63 13.78
CA LYS A 279 6.87 -11.29 14.86
C LYS A 279 5.89 -11.66 15.99
N THR A 280 5.87 -12.91 16.39
CA THR A 280 5.00 -13.40 17.48
C THR A 280 5.36 -12.71 18.80
N GLY A 281 4.33 -12.44 19.62
CA GLY A 281 4.51 -11.76 20.91
C GLY A 281 4.67 -10.23 20.84
N THR A 282 4.59 -9.62 19.64
CA THR A 282 4.49 -8.17 19.50
C THR A 282 3.03 -7.73 19.65
N ASP A 283 2.79 -6.67 20.39
CA ASP A 283 1.45 -6.10 20.54
C ASP A 283 1.14 -5.15 19.36
N TYR A 284 0.26 -5.60 18.48
CA TYR A 284 -0.21 -4.83 17.32
C TYR A 284 -1.62 -4.22 17.54
N THR A 285 -2.15 -4.23 18.76
CA THR A 285 -3.52 -3.77 19.01
C THR A 285 -3.73 -2.29 18.68
N LYS A 286 -2.70 -1.48 18.81
CA LYS A 286 -2.73 -0.05 18.49
C LYS A 286 -2.86 0.25 16.98
N ASN A 287 -2.51 -0.69 16.11
CA ASN A 287 -2.44 -0.46 14.67
C ASN A 287 -3.80 -0.13 14.03
N ASN A 288 -4.89 -0.59 14.64
CA ASN A 288 -6.24 -0.39 14.12
C ASN A 288 -7.20 0.17 15.18
N GLU A 289 -6.69 0.75 16.24
CA GLU A 289 -7.56 1.29 17.30
C GLU A 289 -8.41 2.44 16.77
N GLY A 290 -9.71 2.18 16.64
CA GLY A 290 -10.70 3.16 16.21
C GLY A 290 -10.76 3.45 14.71
N TYR A 291 -10.04 2.71 13.85
CA TYR A 291 -10.13 2.80 12.39
C TYR A 291 -10.53 1.46 11.76
N ASN A 292 -11.52 1.48 10.89
CA ASN A 292 -11.97 0.34 10.12
C ASN A 292 -11.70 0.57 8.61
N ASN A 293 -10.69 -0.08 8.07
CA ASN A 293 -10.26 0.08 6.67
C ASN A 293 -11.30 -0.34 5.62
N ILE A 294 -12.39 -0.99 6.02
CA ILE A 294 -13.49 -1.42 5.16
C ILE A 294 -14.54 -0.32 5.04
N LEU A 295 -14.93 0.28 6.17
CA LEU A 295 -16.08 1.18 6.28
C LEU A 295 -15.68 2.66 6.37
N ASP A 296 -14.52 2.94 6.96
CA ASP A 296 -14.09 4.31 7.20
C ASP A 296 -13.42 4.94 5.97
N GLY A 297 -13.50 6.26 5.89
CA GLY A 297 -12.92 7.02 4.80
C GLY A 297 -11.41 7.21 4.92
N MET A 298 -10.79 7.56 3.80
CA MET A 298 -9.38 7.94 3.74
C MET A 298 -9.23 9.27 3.00
N ILE A 299 -8.52 10.21 3.60
CA ILE A 299 -8.08 11.44 2.95
C ILE A 299 -6.64 11.25 2.49
N GLY A 300 -6.45 11.35 1.19
CA GLY A 300 -5.14 11.34 0.55
C GLY A 300 -4.74 12.73 0.09
N ILE A 301 -3.58 13.20 0.53
CA ILE A 301 -3.02 14.50 0.23
C ILE A 301 -1.79 14.34 -0.67
N GLY A 302 -1.66 15.21 -1.67
CA GLY A 302 -0.54 15.22 -2.61
C GLY A 302 -0.85 14.56 -3.95
N ALA A 303 -0.09 14.93 -4.98
CA ALA A 303 -0.21 14.36 -6.32
C ALA A 303 0.03 12.85 -6.29
N GLY A 304 -0.89 12.05 -6.83
CA GLY A 304 -0.85 10.59 -6.81
C GLY A 304 -1.49 9.95 -5.58
N ALA A 305 -1.81 10.72 -4.54
CA ALA A 305 -2.62 10.25 -3.41
C ALA A 305 -4.06 9.96 -3.86
N ARG A 306 -4.72 9.06 -3.15
CA ARG A 306 -6.13 8.72 -3.39
C ARG A 306 -6.92 8.97 -2.13
N SER A 307 -8.14 9.46 -2.31
CA SER A 307 -9.11 9.63 -1.26
C SER A 307 -10.30 8.71 -1.48
N TYR A 308 -10.87 8.20 -0.41
CA TYR A 308 -11.96 7.24 -0.43
C TYR A 308 -13.08 7.68 0.50
N THR A 309 -14.28 7.82 -0.05
CA THR A 309 -15.53 7.73 0.70
C THR A 309 -16.17 6.37 0.45
N SER A 310 -17.34 6.11 1.04
CA SER A 310 -18.08 4.86 0.83
C SER A 310 -18.51 4.65 -0.63
N ASP A 311 -18.84 5.74 -1.34
CA ASP A 311 -19.48 5.75 -2.65
C ASP A 311 -18.69 6.47 -3.75
N PHE A 312 -17.59 7.17 -3.38
CA PHE A 312 -16.77 7.88 -4.35
C PHE A 312 -15.28 7.82 -4.00
N HIS A 313 -14.46 7.39 -4.96
CA HIS A 313 -13.01 7.41 -4.86
C HIS A 313 -12.41 8.37 -5.88
N TYR A 314 -11.40 9.14 -5.47
CA TYR A 314 -10.79 10.14 -6.34
C TYR A 314 -9.29 10.32 -6.09
N SER A 315 -8.62 10.91 -7.05
CA SER A 315 -7.18 11.24 -7.01
C SER A 315 -6.87 12.31 -8.06
N THR A 316 -5.62 12.75 -8.12
CA THR A 316 -5.09 13.34 -9.36
C THR A 316 -5.06 12.29 -10.47
N ASP A 317 -4.85 12.71 -11.73
CA ASP A 317 -4.60 11.75 -12.83
C ASP A 317 -3.40 10.86 -12.52
N TYR A 318 -3.32 9.71 -13.15
CA TYR A 318 -2.27 8.73 -12.93
C TYR A 318 -1.41 8.55 -14.19
N ALA A 319 -0.11 8.45 -14.00
CA ALA A 319 0.85 8.15 -15.04
C ALA A 319 1.99 7.27 -14.50
N VAL A 320 2.71 6.64 -15.41
CA VAL A 320 3.94 5.87 -15.13
C VAL A 320 5.15 6.49 -15.82
N ALA A 321 4.97 7.13 -16.97
CA ALA A 321 6.06 7.77 -17.69
C ALA A 321 6.54 9.04 -16.95
N LYS A 322 7.86 9.23 -16.89
CA LYS A 322 8.50 10.31 -16.12
C LYS A 322 7.99 11.70 -16.47
N LYS A 323 7.78 11.98 -17.76
CA LYS A 323 7.35 13.29 -18.25
C LYS A 323 5.95 13.63 -17.76
N GLU A 324 5.03 12.68 -17.89
CA GLU A 324 3.63 12.82 -17.49
C GLU A 324 3.50 12.96 -15.96
N ILE A 325 4.25 12.16 -15.20
CA ILE A 325 4.29 12.27 -13.74
C ILE A 325 4.75 13.69 -13.33
N LYS A 326 5.84 14.18 -13.96
CA LYS A 326 6.34 15.53 -13.67
C LYS A 326 5.28 16.59 -13.99
N THR A 327 4.61 16.50 -15.13
CA THR A 327 3.53 17.42 -15.49
C THR A 327 2.40 17.40 -14.46
N ILE A 328 1.98 16.24 -13.98
CA ILE A 328 0.93 16.13 -12.95
C ILE A 328 1.38 16.77 -11.64
N ILE A 329 2.64 16.54 -11.21
CA ILE A 329 3.20 17.16 -10.00
C ILE A 329 3.27 18.69 -10.15
N ASP A 330 3.77 19.19 -11.28
CA ASP A 330 3.88 20.62 -11.55
C ASP A 330 2.48 21.28 -11.58
N THR A 331 1.50 20.64 -12.23
CA THR A 331 0.10 21.11 -12.25
C THR A 331 -0.50 21.11 -10.84
N TYR A 332 -0.26 20.08 -10.05
CA TYR A 332 -0.70 20.01 -8.65
C TYR A 332 -0.10 21.16 -7.84
N SER A 333 1.20 21.38 -7.97
CA SER A 333 1.93 22.41 -7.19
C SER A 333 1.58 23.86 -7.57
N GLN A 334 0.96 24.06 -8.73
CA GLN A 334 0.55 25.37 -9.22
C GLN A 334 -0.95 25.65 -9.03
N LYS A 335 -1.72 24.70 -8.44
CA LYS A 335 -3.14 24.91 -8.22
C LYS A 335 -3.42 26.06 -7.27
N GLU A 336 -4.40 26.87 -7.62
CA GLU A 336 -4.92 27.94 -6.76
C GLU A 336 -5.87 27.40 -5.69
N SER A 337 -6.64 26.35 -6.01
CA SER A 337 -7.58 25.71 -5.09
C SER A 337 -7.60 24.19 -5.27
N TYR A 338 -7.89 23.46 -4.19
CA TYR A 338 -8.06 22.00 -4.16
C TYR A 338 -9.51 21.57 -3.86
N GLU A 339 -10.46 22.51 -3.86
CA GLU A 339 -11.87 22.27 -3.54
C GLU A 339 -12.56 21.34 -4.53
N LYS A 340 -12.15 21.39 -5.80
CA LYS A 340 -12.85 20.78 -6.93
C LYS A 340 -12.17 19.51 -7.40
N ILE A 341 -12.94 18.45 -7.48
CA ILE A 341 -12.53 17.13 -7.90
C ILE A 341 -13.16 16.80 -9.26
N VAL A 342 -12.31 16.45 -10.23
CA VAL A 342 -12.70 16.15 -11.62
C VAL A 342 -12.24 14.77 -12.10
N HIS A 343 -11.57 14.00 -11.24
CA HIS A 343 -11.05 12.67 -11.59
C HIS A 343 -11.29 11.66 -10.48
N GLY A 344 -12.03 10.59 -10.79
CA GLY A 344 -12.42 9.59 -9.79
C GLY A 344 -13.32 8.50 -10.36
N ILE A 345 -14.01 7.80 -9.47
CA ILE A 345 -14.98 6.76 -9.80
C ILE A 345 -16.09 6.72 -8.75
N ASN A 346 -17.35 6.68 -9.20
CA ASN A 346 -18.49 6.42 -8.32
C ASN A 346 -18.65 4.91 -8.11
N LEU A 347 -18.89 4.50 -6.86
CA LEU A 347 -19.19 3.13 -6.47
C LEU A 347 -20.69 2.99 -6.25
N ASP A 348 -21.35 2.26 -7.15
CA ASP A 348 -22.72 1.77 -6.91
C ASP A 348 -22.68 0.66 -5.83
N GLU A 349 -23.85 0.15 -5.45
CA GLU A 349 -23.96 -0.83 -4.37
C GLU A 349 -23.18 -2.12 -4.66
N ASP A 350 -23.14 -2.60 -5.92
CA ASP A 350 -22.35 -3.79 -6.29
C ASP A 350 -20.84 -3.53 -6.11
N GLU A 351 -20.35 -2.37 -6.52
CA GLU A 351 -18.95 -1.99 -6.32
C GLU A 351 -18.59 -1.83 -4.83
N GLN A 352 -19.51 -1.29 -4.01
CA GLN A 352 -19.30 -1.18 -2.55
C GLN A 352 -19.26 -2.56 -1.89
N LYS A 353 -20.16 -3.48 -2.27
CA LYS A 353 -20.16 -4.88 -1.80
C LYS A 353 -18.85 -5.59 -2.15
N ARG A 354 -18.37 -5.46 -3.38
CA ARG A 354 -17.08 -6.03 -3.82
C ARG A 354 -15.90 -5.44 -3.06
N ARG A 355 -15.88 -4.12 -2.87
CA ARG A 355 -14.86 -3.45 -2.06
C ARG A 355 -14.85 -3.98 -0.64
N PHE A 356 -16.03 -4.13 -0.03
CA PHE A 356 -16.17 -4.68 1.31
C PHE A 356 -15.53 -6.08 1.39
N LEU A 357 -15.90 -6.98 0.48
CA LEU A 357 -15.35 -8.35 0.46
C LEU A 357 -13.85 -8.39 0.23
N ILE A 358 -13.37 -7.66 -0.76
CA ILE A 358 -11.92 -7.60 -1.05
C ILE A 358 -11.16 -7.14 0.18
N LYS A 359 -11.57 -6.03 0.80
CA LYS A 359 -10.88 -5.49 1.99
C LYS A 359 -11.04 -6.37 3.23
N SER A 360 -12.13 -7.15 3.32
CA SER A 360 -12.35 -8.09 4.42
C SER A 360 -11.57 -9.40 4.27
N ILE A 361 -11.25 -9.81 3.05
CA ILE A 361 -10.67 -11.13 2.79
C ILE A 361 -9.16 -11.04 2.56
N THR A 362 -8.69 -9.99 1.85
CA THR A 362 -7.27 -9.81 1.54
C THR A 362 -6.57 -8.95 2.61
N ASP A 363 -5.24 -8.88 2.53
CA ASP A 363 -4.39 -8.10 3.44
C ASP A 363 -4.56 -8.49 4.94
N GLY A 364 -4.78 -9.78 5.22
CA GLY A 364 -4.97 -10.29 6.57
C GLY A 364 -6.32 -9.93 7.19
N GLY A 365 -7.27 -9.55 6.35
CA GLY A 365 -8.61 -9.14 6.76
C GLY A 365 -9.41 -10.25 7.45
N ILE A 366 -10.48 -9.82 8.08
CA ILE A 366 -11.47 -10.67 8.72
C ILE A 366 -12.83 -10.36 8.08
N PHE A 367 -13.43 -11.35 7.46
CA PHE A 367 -14.76 -11.21 6.88
C PHE A 367 -15.81 -11.53 7.94
N ASP A 368 -16.46 -10.48 8.46
CA ASP A 368 -17.62 -10.58 9.36
C ASP A 368 -18.91 -10.46 8.53
N VAL A 369 -19.61 -11.60 8.40
CA VAL A 369 -20.88 -11.71 7.65
C VAL A 369 -21.95 -10.82 8.27
N SER A 370 -22.00 -10.70 9.59
CA SER A 370 -23.01 -9.90 10.28
C SER A 370 -22.86 -8.41 9.97
N ILE A 371 -21.62 -7.91 9.83
CA ILE A 371 -21.35 -6.53 9.41
C ILE A 371 -21.79 -6.33 7.94
N TYR A 372 -21.51 -7.29 7.06
CA TYR A 372 -21.94 -7.24 5.66
C TYR A 372 -23.47 -7.17 5.57
N GLU A 373 -24.18 -8.10 6.21
CA GLU A 373 -25.65 -8.16 6.22
C GLU A 373 -26.27 -6.90 6.83
N LYS A 374 -25.69 -6.36 7.90
CA LYS A 374 -26.14 -5.11 8.49
C LYS A 374 -25.97 -3.93 7.52
N THR A 375 -24.87 -3.91 6.75
CA THR A 375 -24.54 -2.81 5.85
C THR A 375 -25.39 -2.85 4.58
N PHE A 376 -25.49 -4.01 3.94
CA PHE A 376 -26.11 -4.17 2.61
C PHE A 376 -27.50 -4.81 2.61
N LYS A 377 -28.00 -5.29 3.76
CA LYS A 377 -29.29 -5.97 3.90
C LYS A 377 -29.45 -7.20 2.99
N SER A 378 -28.35 -7.85 2.68
CA SER A 378 -28.27 -9.02 1.80
C SER A 378 -27.23 -10.02 2.32
N ASN A 379 -27.26 -11.25 1.79
CA ASN A 379 -26.35 -12.31 2.22
C ASN A 379 -25.21 -12.47 1.19
N ALA A 380 -23.97 -12.31 1.61
CA ALA A 380 -22.80 -12.35 0.75
C ALA A 380 -22.60 -13.71 0.06
N PHE A 381 -22.89 -14.84 0.73
CA PHE A 381 -22.71 -16.18 0.18
C PHE A 381 -23.73 -16.50 -0.94
N ASN A 382 -24.89 -15.84 -0.92
CA ASN A 382 -25.89 -15.95 -2.00
C ASN A 382 -25.51 -15.07 -3.20
N GLU A 383 -24.81 -13.96 -2.98
CA GLU A 383 -24.45 -13.00 -4.03
C GLU A 383 -23.09 -13.32 -4.69
N PHE A 384 -22.17 -13.93 -3.95
CA PHE A 384 -20.80 -14.18 -4.40
C PHE A 384 -20.41 -15.65 -4.25
N GLU A 385 -20.65 -16.44 -5.29
CA GLU A 385 -20.34 -17.89 -5.35
C GLU A 385 -18.89 -18.21 -4.98
N ILE A 386 -17.96 -17.29 -5.21
CA ILE A 386 -16.56 -17.46 -4.84
C ILE A 386 -16.36 -17.73 -3.35
N LEU A 387 -17.20 -17.18 -2.47
CA LEU A 387 -17.08 -17.41 -1.02
C LEU A 387 -17.33 -18.88 -0.66
N ASN A 388 -18.33 -19.50 -1.28
CA ASN A 388 -18.61 -20.93 -1.11
C ASN A 388 -17.43 -21.75 -1.63
N TYR A 389 -16.91 -21.42 -2.82
CA TYR A 389 -15.75 -22.09 -3.40
C TYR A 389 -14.51 -22.03 -2.48
N LEU A 390 -14.25 -20.87 -1.86
CA LEU A 390 -13.11 -20.71 -0.94
C LEU A 390 -13.24 -21.62 0.31
N ILE A 391 -14.44 -21.83 0.82
CA ILE A 391 -14.70 -22.72 1.96
C ILE A 391 -14.54 -24.17 1.53
N GLU A 392 -15.22 -24.59 0.45
CA GLU A 392 -15.19 -25.95 -0.08
C GLU A 392 -13.79 -26.45 -0.43
N ASN A 393 -12.87 -25.54 -0.81
CA ASN A 393 -11.49 -25.85 -1.16
C ASN A 393 -10.48 -25.56 -0.04
N GLU A 394 -10.96 -25.35 1.18
CA GLU A 394 -10.13 -25.07 2.38
C GLU A 394 -9.22 -23.84 2.26
N LEU A 395 -9.60 -22.88 1.41
CA LEU A 395 -8.90 -21.60 1.26
C LEU A 395 -9.37 -20.57 2.29
N MET A 396 -10.60 -20.69 2.78
CA MET A 396 -11.19 -19.86 3.82
C MET A 396 -11.88 -20.74 4.86
N LYS A 397 -11.85 -20.33 6.10
CA LYS A 397 -12.52 -21.03 7.21
C LYS A 397 -13.21 -20.10 8.17
N GLU A 398 -14.27 -20.54 8.77
CA GLU A 398 -14.90 -19.90 9.91
C GLU A 398 -13.98 -20.05 11.14
N VAL A 399 -13.66 -18.93 11.80
CA VAL A 399 -12.82 -18.88 13.01
C VAL A 399 -13.64 -18.61 14.27
N LYS A 400 -14.82 -18.01 14.10
CA LYS A 400 -15.83 -17.74 15.13
C LYS A 400 -17.16 -17.53 14.41
N ASN A 401 -18.31 -17.67 15.11
CA ASN A 401 -19.64 -17.52 14.52
C ASN A 401 -19.73 -16.32 13.54
N ASN A 402 -20.01 -16.60 12.28
CA ASN A 402 -20.10 -15.65 11.19
C ASN A 402 -18.81 -14.84 10.90
N ILE A 403 -17.65 -15.27 11.41
CA ILE A 403 -16.36 -14.61 11.16
C ILE A 403 -15.45 -15.58 10.42
N PHE A 404 -15.03 -15.17 9.23
CA PHE A 404 -14.22 -15.96 8.32
C PHE A 404 -12.83 -15.34 8.10
N ARG A 405 -11.84 -16.19 7.87
CA ARG A 405 -10.46 -15.83 7.53
C ARG A 405 -9.89 -16.76 6.49
N LEU A 406 -8.97 -16.26 5.67
CA LEU A 406 -8.16 -17.12 4.82
C LEU A 406 -7.32 -18.07 5.68
N THR A 407 -7.19 -19.31 5.22
CA THR A 407 -6.22 -20.28 5.76
C THR A 407 -4.82 -19.92 5.27
N LEU A 408 -3.77 -20.56 5.80
CA LEU A 408 -2.42 -20.41 5.26
C LEU A 408 -2.34 -20.77 3.77
N LYS A 409 -3.12 -21.77 3.34
CA LYS A 409 -3.28 -22.12 1.91
C LYS A 409 -3.97 -20.99 1.15
N GLY A 410 -5.07 -20.45 1.69
CA GLY A 410 -5.83 -19.37 1.05
C GLY A 410 -5.04 -18.06 0.93
N MET A 411 -4.20 -17.73 1.90
CA MET A 411 -3.33 -16.54 1.82
C MET A 411 -2.38 -16.58 0.63
N CYS A 412 -1.95 -17.76 0.16
CA CYS A 412 -1.14 -17.87 -1.05
C CYS A 412 -1.87 -17.38 -2.30
N TYR A 413 -3.19 -17.35 -2.29
CA TYR A 413 -4.04 -16.99 -3.43
C TYR A 413 -4.65 -15.58 -3.31
N GLU A 414 -4.18 -14.71 -2.42
CA GLU A 414 -4.75 -13.34 -2.30
C GLU A 414 -4.70 -12.57 -3.62
N ASP A 415 -3.62 -12.72 -4.41
CA ASP A 415 -3.48 -12.10 -5.74
C ASP A 415 -4.34 -12.75 -6.84
N VAL A 416 -5.02 -13.85 -6.53
CA VAL A 416 -6.05 -14.50 -7.35
C VAL A 416 -7.43 -14.11 -6.87
N ILE A 417 -7.67 -14.17 -5.55
CA ILE A 417 -8.97 -13.90 -4.91
C ILE A 417 -9.39 -12.45 -5.17
N GLY A 418 -8.48 -11.50 -4.97
CA GLY A 418 -8.76 -10.09 -5.18
C GLY A 418 -9.30 -9.80 -6.59
N PRO A 419 -8.56 -10.10 -7.67
CA PRO A 419 -9.03 -9.93 -9.04
C PRO A 419 -10.29 -10.72 -9.39
N ALA A 420 -10.50 -11.91 -8.83
CA ALA A 420 -11.70 -12.71 -9.04
C ALA A 420 -12.98 -12.04 -8.51
N LEU A 421 -12.85 -11.15 -7.53
CA LEU A 421 -13.95 -10.35 -6.99
C LEU A 421 -14.22 -9.06 -7.80
N TYR A 422 -13.41 -8.71 -8.80
CA TYR A 422 -13.63 -7.50 -9.59
C TYR A 422 -14.91 -7.61 -10.42
N SER A 423 -15.65 -6.52 -10.53
CA SER A 423 -16.78 -6.44 -11.45
C SER A 423 -16.33 -6.39 -12.91
N SER A 424 -17.19 -6.86 -13.83
CA SER A 424 -16.94 -6.69 -15.25
C SER A 424 -16.81 -5.22 -15.66
N LYS A 425 -17.53 -4.32 -15.00
CA LYS A 425 -17.43 -2.87 -15.18
C LYS A 425 -16.04 -2.37 -14.84
N THR A 426 -15.51 -2.70 -13.66
CA THR A 426 -14.17 -2.31 -13.23
C THR A 426 -13.08 -2.92 -14.11
N ILE A 427 -13.20 -4.20 -14.51
CA ILE A 427 -12.26 -4.85 -15.45
C ILE A 427 -12.25 -4.12 -16.79
N ASN A 428 -13.41 -3.80 -17.37
CA ASN A 428 -13.50 -3.07 -18.62
C ASN A 428 -12.87 -1.69 -18.55
N LEU A 429 -13.09 -0.97 -17.45
CA LEU A 429 -12.43 0.32 -17.23
C LEU A 429 -10.91 0.20 -17.13
N ILE A 430 -10.38 -0.81 -16.44
CA ILE A 430 -8.94 -1.07 -16.35
C ILE A 430 -8.36 -1.36 -17.75
N ASN A 431 -9.02 -2.21 -18.53
CA ASN A 431 -8.57 -2.60 -19.87
C ASN A 431 -8.60 -1.44 -20.88
N GLN A 432 -9.49 -0.48 -20.70
CA GLN A 432 -9.57 0.73 -21.52
C GLN A 432 -8.58 1.82 -21.12
N TYR A 433 -7.80 1.60 -20.05
CA TYR A 433 -6.84 2.60 -19.61
C TYR A 433 -5.70 2.75 -20.62
N SER A 434 -5.52 3.98 -21.12
CA SER A 434 -4.38 4.32 -21.99
C SER A 434 -3.17 4.64 -21.12
N TRP A 435 -2.15 3.83 -21.18
CA TRP A 435 -0.91 4.02 -20.42
C TRP A 435 -0.17 5.31 -20.82
N LYS A 436 0.04 6.18 -19.86
CA LYS A 436 0.74 7.47 -19.97
C LYS A 436 2.10 7.44 -19.27
#